data_b99c10087f81b28449e8f4f75d376b23
#
_entry.id   b99c10087f81b28449e8f4f75d376b23
#
_cell.length_a   1.000
_cell.length_b   1.000
_cell.length_c   1.000
_cell.angle_alpha   90.00
_cell.angle_beta   90.00
_cell.angle_gamma   90.00
#
_symmetry.space_group_name_H-M   'P 1'
#
loop_
_entity.id
_entity.type
_entity.pdbx_description
1 polymer ?
#
loop_
_entity_poly.entity_id
_entity_poly.type
_entity_poly.pdbx_seq_one_letter_code
_entity_poly.pdbx_strand_id
1 'polypeptide(L)'
;MRQRRSAPARAEARDEVVTLETADGAVDHAPRASWENLRGPSRTLAACVAATRPKSLTAAVIPFAVGTSLACADGPPRWPHAVPALASFVLMQIGCNLVNDACDFTRGADGPNRTGPTRVSQAGVFRARNVHLCGAACLALAAAAMAPAALDLQYDGTPGGVFSGEVGETQWSVVVLTASSVLAAYAYTGGPYPLGYHALGECTVFVFFGVVAVALARRAHSGPPSRCHDSDASATLRALRDLRHTLCDLDALVAGAQTGALACALLAVNNLRDARSDAAAKKNTLAVRYGTAFAKREIDALMAVAFVLAWYWWLTRVGVGERGDDGVATTNEPSSRTVARRWSYASTAPCLAVPLALSVSRRARALEPGHKDCDATLAAAAALHFAFGGLLALGVAHDAKTKAREA
;
A
#
# COMPACT_ATOMS: atom_id res chain seq x y z
N MET A 1 6.03 -58.53 -38.21
CA MET A 1 5.04 -57.96 -37.29
C MET A 1 5.57 -56.59 -36.80
N ARG A 2 5.12 -55.48 -37.34
CA ARG A 2 5.47 -54.11 -36.95
C ARG A 2 4.32 -53.55 -36.08
N GLN A 3 4.56 -53.38 -34.78
CA GLN A 3 3.61 -52.66 -33.93
C GLN A 3 3.63 -51.16 -34.24
N ARG A 4 2.50 -50.65 -34.71
CA ARG A 4 2.23 -49.21 -34.81
C ARG A 4 2.02 -48.65 -33.40
N ARG A 5 2.87 -47.73 -32.97
CA ARG A 5 2.63 -46.88 -31.79
C ARG A 5 1.57 -45.82 -32.16
N SER A 6 0.42 -45.90 -31.54
CA SER A 6 -0.62 -44.88 -31.59
C SER A 6 -0.18 -43.66 -30.80
N ALA A 7 -0.30 -42.45 -31.39
CA ALA A 7 -0.10 -41.18 -30.74
C ALA A 7 -1.19 -40.95 -29.66
N PRO A 8 -0.88 -40.25 -28.55
CA PRO A 8 -1.87 -39.94 -27.54
C PRO A 8 -2.87 -38.90 -28.09
N ALA A 9 -4.15 -39.20 -27.92
CA ALA A 9 -5.27 -38.32 -28.23
C ALA A 9 -5.14 -36.98 -27.50
N ARG A 10 -5.34 -35.88 -28.21
CA ARG A 10 -5.61 -34.55 -27.63
C ARG A 10 -6.87 -34.67 -26.80
N ALA A 11 -6.71 -34.48 -25.46
CA ALA A 11 -7.83 -34.28 -24.56
C ALA A 11 -8.50 -32.94 -24.93
N GLU A 12 -9.65 -32.99 -25.56
CA GLU A 12 -10.61 -31.90 -25.57
C GLU A 12 -11.08 -31.68 -24.13
N ALA A 13 -10.68 -30.55 -23.53
CA ALA A 13 -11.26 -30.12 -22.30
C ALA A 13 -12.74 -29.74 -22.54
N ARG A 14 -13.62 -30.66 -22.26
CA ARG A 14 -15.04 -30.38 -22.12
C ARG A 14 -15.20 -29.60 -20.81
N ASP A 15 -15.96 -28.52 -20.90
CA ASP A 15 -16.45 -27.74 -19.76
C ASP A 15 -17.33 -28.61 -18.81
N GLU A 16 -16.70 -29.37 -17.93
CA GLU A 16 -17.40 -29.92 -16.75
C GLU A 16 -17.46 -28.84 -15.70
N VAL A 17 -18.62 -28.20 -15.61
CA VAL A 17 -19.00 -27.38 -14.46
C VAL A 17 -19.13 -28.33 -13.27
N VAL A 18 -18.10 -28.37 -12.42
CA VAL A 18 -18.16 -29.08 -11.14
C VAL A 18 -19.08 -28.26 -10.23
N THR A 19 -20.31 -28.73 -10.10
CA THR A 19 -21.28 -28.23 -9.12
C THR A 19 -20.95 -28.81 -7.76
N LEU A 20 -20.56 -27.96 -6.82
CA LEU A 20 -20.44 -28.32 -5.40
C LEU A 20 -21.82 -28.13 -4.76
N GLU A 21 -22.48 -29.23 -4.43
CA GLU A 21 -23.67 -29.21 -3.58
C GLU A 21 -23.24 -28.85 -2.15
N THR A 22 -23.78 -27.75 -1.63
CA THR A 22 -23.74 -27.45 -0.20
C THR A 22 -24.78 -28.29 0.51
N ALA A 23 -24.62 -28.51 1.83
CA ALA A 23 -25.54 -29.34 2.64
C ALA A 23 -27.03 -28.89 2.58
N ASP A 24 -27.30 -27.70 2.03
CA ASP A 24 -28.65 -27.11 1.87
C ASP A 24 -29.09 -27.04 0.39
N GLY A 25 -28.42 -27.72 -0.54
CA GLY A 25 -28.83 -27.80 -1.96
C GLY A 25 -28.74 -26.49 -2.76
N ALA A 26 -28.17 -25.42 -2.22
CA ALA A 26 -27.93 -24.18 -2.92
C ALA A 26 -26.54 -24.18 -3.55
N VAL A 27 -26.48 -24.19 -4.86
CA VAL A 27 -25.22 -24.01 -5.62
C VAL A 27 -24.88 -22.52 -5.60
N ASP A 28 -24.00 -22.11 -4.69
CA ASP A 28 -23.52 -20.74 -4.65
C ASP A 28 -22.41 -20.57 -5.69
N HIS A 29 -22.79 -20.09 -6.88
CA HIS A 29 -21.83 -19.79 -7.94
C HIS A 29 -20.99 -18.59 -7.51
N ALA A 30 -19.65 -18.74 -7.48
CA ALA A 30 -18.72 -17.61 -7.31
C ALA A 30 -19.13 -16.46 -8.25
N PRO A 31 -19.17 -15.22 -7.77
CA PRO A 31 -19.59 -14.10 -8.61
C PRO A 31 -18.65 -13.97 -9.80
N ARG A 32 -19.18 -14.20 -11.01
CA ARG A 32 -18.43 -14.03 -12.24
C ARG A 32 -17.97 -12.57 -12.33
N ALA A 33 -16.71 -12.37 -12.69
CA ALA A 33 -16.21 -11.02 -12.92
C ALA A 33 -17.00 -10.38 -14.08
N SER A 34 -17.38 -9.12 -13.96
CA SER A 34 -18.22 -8.40 -14.95
C SER A 34 -17.70 -8.45 -16.39
N TRP A 35 -16.38 -8.63 -16.56
CA TRP A 35 -15.73 -8.72 -17.86
C TRP A 35 -15.83 -10.12 -18.51
N GLU A 36 -16.19 -11.17 -17.79
CA GLU A 36 -16.32 -12.53 -18.34
C GLU A 36 -17.43 -12.65 -19.38
N ASN A 37 -18.46 -11.82 -19.25
CA ASN A 37 -19.58 -11.78 -20.18
C ASN A 37 -19.28 -11.01 -21.47
N LEU A 38 -18.14 -10.30 -21.54
CA LEU A 38 -17.72 -9.57 -22.73
C LEU A 38 -17.05 -10.50 -23.74
N ARG A 39 -17.05 -10.12 -25.03
CA ARG A 39 -16.41 -10.87 -26.12
C ARG A 39 -15.38 -10.03 -26.87
N GLY A 40 -14.42 -10.68 -27.51
CA GLY A 40 -13.43 -10.02 -28.37
C GLY A 40 -12.53 -9.01 -27.63
N PRO A 41 -12.09 -7.93 -28.30
CA PRO A 41 -11.16 -6.95 -27.75
C PRO A 41 -11.64 -6.30 -26.46
N SER A 42 -12.96 -6.07 -26.31
CA SER A 42 -13.55 -5.50 -25.11
C SER A 42 -13.33 -6.39 -23.86
N ARG A 43 -13.41 -7.72 -24.03
CA ARG A 43 -13.10 -8.67 -22.95
C ARG A 43 -11.64 -8.57 -22.54
N THR A 44 -10.73 -8.53 -23.51
CA THR A 44 -9.28 -8.43 -23.25
C THR A 44 -8.94 -7.15 -22.52
N LEU A 45 -9.45 -5.99 -22.97
CA LEU A 45 -9.22 -4.71 -22.32
C LEU A 45 -9.77 -4.70 -20.88
N ALA A 46 -11.01 -5.16 -20.69
CA ALA A 46 -11.62 -5.22 -19.36
C ALA A 46 -10.89 -6.19 -18.44
N ALA A 47 -10.37 -7.32 -18.95
CA ALA A 47 -9.53 -8.24 -18.20
C ALA A 47 -8.19 -7.59 -17.81
N CYS A 48 -7.53 -6.83 -18.69
CA CYS A 48 -6.34 -6.07 -18.36
C CYS A 48 -6.60 -5.08 -17.22
N VAL A 49 -7.69 -4.30 -17.29
CA VAL A 49 -8.08 -3.38 -16.21
C VAL A 49 -8.36 -4.15 -14.91
N ALA A 50 -9.09 -5.26 -14.97
CA ALA A 50 -9.38 -6.08 -13.80
C ALA A 50 -8.10 -6.64 -13.15
N ALA A 51 -7.09 -7.04 -13.95
CA ALA A 51 -5.80 -7.55 -13.48
C ALA A 51 -5.02 -6.51 -12.66
N THR A 52 -5.15 -5.22 -12.96
CA THR A 52 -4.52 -4.15 -12.16
C THR A 52 -5.15 -3.99 -10.77
N ARG A 53 -6.33 -4.56 -10.54
CA ARG A 53 -7.12 -4.45 -9.29
C ARG A 53 -7.31 -3.00 -8.84
N PRO A 54 -8.06 -2.14 -9.56
CA PRO A 54 -8.14 -0.70 -9.30
C PRO A 54 -8.48 -0.35 -7.85
N LYS A 55 -9.32 -1.16 -7.18
CA LYS A 55 -9.68 -0.95 -5.77
C LYS A 55 -8.48 -1.08 -4.82
N SER A 56 -7.45 -1.85 -5.17
CA SER A 56 -6.24 -1.99 -4.35
C SER A 56 -5.20 -0.90 -4.59
N LEU A 57 -5.35 -0.07 -5.64
CA LEU A 57 -4.42 1.04 -5.92
C LEU A 57 -4.47 2.12 -4.84
N THR A 58 -5.53 2.18 -4.04
CA THR A 58 -5.59 3.05 -2.86
C THR A 58 -4.45 2.79 -1.89
N ALA A 59 -3.99 1.52 -1.79
CA ALA A 59 -2.85 1.14 -0.96
C ALA A 59 -1.52 1.77 -1.42
N ALA A 60 -1.41 2.15 -2.70
CA ALA A 60 -0.26 2.87 -3.24
C ALA A 60 -0.43 4.40 -3.16
N VAL A 61 -1.61 4.90 -3.52
CA VAL A 61 -1.87 6.34 -3.64
C VAL A 61 -1.96 7.02 -2.27
N ILE A 62 -2.56 6.39 -1.27
CA ILE A 62 -2.76 6.97 0.05
C ILE A 62 -1.45 7.23 0.80
N PRO A 63 -0.53 6.26 0.96
CA PRO A 63 0.76 6.52 1.60
C PRO A 63 1.56 7.60 0.87
N PHE A 64 1.48 7.62 -0.48
CA PHE A 64 2.11 8.67 -1.28
C PHE A 64 1.53 10.05 -0.96
N ALA A 65 0.21 10.21 -0.91
CA ALA A 65 -0.44 11.48 -0.59
C ALA A 65 -0.08 11.96 0.84
N VAL A 66 -0.05 11.04 1.81
CA VAL A 66 0.33 11.36 3.19
C VAL A 66 1.79 11.79 3.28
N GLY A 67 2.71 11.05 2.65
CA GLY A 67 4.14 11.41 2.61
C GLY A 67 4.40 12.75 1.90
N THR A 68 3.68 13.03 0.80
CA THR A 68 3.69 14.33 0.12
C THR A 68 3.22 15.46 1.04
N SER A 69 2.16 15.23 1.81
CA SER A 69 1.63 16.23 2.75
C SER A 69 2.61 16.53 3.87
N LEU A 70 3.35 15.52 4.34
CA LEU A 70 4.45 15.71 5.30
C LEU A 70 5.60 16.53 4.70
N ALA A 71 5.98 16.24 3.45
CA ALA A 71 7.03 16.99 2.75
C ALA A 71 6.66 18.47 2.55
N CYS A 72 5.38 18.78 2.33
CA CYS A 72 4.89 20.17 2.22
C CYS A 72 5.09 21.00 3.51
N ALA A 73 5.32 20.34 4.66
CA ALA A 73 5.67 21.02 5.89
C ALA A 73 7.14 21.48 5.92
N ASP A 74 8.00 20.84 5.12
CA ASP A 74 9.44 21.13 5.04
C ASP A 74 9.76 22.16 3.95
N GLY A 75 8.84 22.35 2.97
CA GLY A 75 9.05 23.27 1.87
C GLY A 75 8.11 23.01 0.67
N PRO A 76 8.28 23.73 -0.45
CA PRO A 76 7.47 23.50 -1.64
C PRO A 76 7.75 22.11 -2.23
N PRO A 77 6.70 21.38 -2.67
CA PRO A 77 6.87 20.03 -3.19
C PRO A 77 7.64 20.02 -4.52
N ARG A 78 8.60 19.10 -4.65
CA ARG A 78 9.41 18.88 -5.85
C ARG A 78 8.67 17.98 -6.85
N TRP A 79 7.70 18.54 -7.58
CA TRP A 79 6.83 17.80 -8.50
C TRP A 79 7.58 17.00 -9.59
N PRO A 80 8.69 17.50 -10.17
CA PRO A 80 9.46 16.72 -11.15
C PRO A 80 9.96 15.37 -10.61
N HIS A 81 10.21 15.27 -9.32
CA HIS A 81 10.61 14.02 -8.64
C HIS A 81 9.39 13.23 -8.16
N ALA A 82 8.39 13.93 -7.66
CA ALA A 82 7.22 13.31 -7.05
C ALA A 82 6.28 12.62 -8.05
N VAL A 83 6.09 13.19 -9.25
CA VAL A 83 5.22 12.58 -10.27
C VAL A 83 5.77 11.22 -10.74
N PRO A 84 7.06 11.08 -11.10
CA PRO A 84 7.63 9.76 -11.39
C PRO A 84 7.60 8.81 -10.18
N ALA A 85 7.78 9.33 -8.95
CA ALA A 85 7.65 8.53 -7.74
C ALA A 85 6.23 7.99 -7.54
N LEU A 86 5.18 8.79 -7.78
CA LEU A 86 3.80 8.31 -7.78
C LEU A 86 3.59 7.21 -8.82
N ALA A 87 4.12 7.38 -10.03
CA ALA A 87 4.07 6.34 -11.05
C ALA A 87 4.77 5.06 -10.59
N SER A 88 5.91 5.16 -9.89
CA SER A 88 6.61 4.03 -9.27
C SER A 88 5.70 3.27 -8.29
N PHE A 89 5.02 3.98 -7.39
CA PHE A 89 4.09 3.38 -6.42
C PHE A 89 2.95 2.61 -7.09
N VAL A 90 2.33 3.21 -8.11
CA VAL A 90 1.24 2.59 -8.86
C VAL A 90 1.73 1.36 -9.64
N LEU A 91 2.88 1.47 -10.33
CA LEU A 91 3.49 0.36 -11.05
C LEU A 91 3.89 -0.79 -10.12
N MET A 92 4.42 -0.48 -8.94
CA MET A 92 4.78 -1.48 -7.93
C MET A 92 3.54 -2.25 -7.46
N GLN A 93 2.42 -1.55 -7.19
CA GLN A 93 1.16 -2.18 -6.82
C GLN A 93 0.59 -3.05 -7.95
N ILE A 94 0.62 -2.57 -9.19
CA ILE A 94 0.17 -3.34 -10.36
C ILE A 94 1.07 -4.56 -10.54
N GLY A 95 2.38 -4.40 -10.48
CA GLY A 95 3.35 -5.48 -10.59
C GLY A 95 3.13 -6.57 -9.54
N CYS A 96 2.95 -6.18 -8.26
CA CYS A 96 2.61 -7.08 -7.17
C CYS A 96 1.30 -7.85 -7.45
N ASN A 97 0.26 -7.17 -7.93
CA ASN A 97 -1.02 -7.79 -8.27
C ASN A 97 -0.90 -8.83 -9.40
N LEU A 98 -0.11 -8.54 -10.44
CA LEU A 98 0.11 -9.44 -11.57
C LEU A 98 0.97 -10.66 -11.17
N VAL A 99 2.05 -10.45 -10.42
CA VAL A 99 2.87 -11.55 -9.88
C VAL A 99 2.02 -12.45 -8.98
N ASN A 100 1.18 -11.85 -8.14
CA ASN A 100 0.25 -12.57 -7.27
C ASN A 100 -0.75 -13.42 -8.08
N ASP A 101 -1.40 -12.84 -9.11
CA ASP A 101 -2.32 -13.56 -9.99
C ASP A 101 -1.66 -14.81 -10.61
N ALA A 102 -0.48 -14.63 -11.20
CA ALA A 102 0.24 -15.70 -11.85
C ALA A 102 0.74 -16.80 -10.87
N CYS A 103 1.27 -16.39 -9.73
CA CYS A 103 1.85 -17.31 -8.75
C CYS A 103 0.78 -18.05 -7.95
N ASP A 104 -0.31 -17.40 -7.54
CA ASP A 104 -1.42 -18.04 -6.84
C ASP A 104 -2.12 -19.06 -7.75
N PHE A 105 -2.29 -18.74 -9.05
CA PHE A 105 -2.81 -19.69 -10.03
C PHE A 105 -1.89 -20.92 -10.19
N THR A 106 -0.59 -20.73 -10.37
CA THR A 106 0.36 -21.85 -10.56
C THR A 106 0.53 -22.71 -9.31
N ARG A 107 0.25 -22.16 -8.12
CA ARG A 107 0.27 -22.89 -6.85
C ARG A 107 -1.09 -23.47 -6.44
N GLY A 108 -2.13 -23.24 -7.26
CA GLY A 108 -3.48 -23.77 -7.02
C GLY A 108 -4.32 -22.99 -6.00
N ALA A 109 -3.85 -21.84 -5.52
CA ALA A 109 -4.64 -20.98 -4.63
C ALA A 109 -5.81 -20.31 -5.36
N ASP A 110 -5.65 -20.04 -6.65
CA ASP A 110 -6.70 -19.51 -7.53
C ASP A 110 -7.35 -20.64 -8.34
N GLY A 111 -7.76 -21.71 -7.67
CA GLY A 111 -8.47 -22.84 -8.25
C GLY A 111 -9.99 -22.63 -8.43
N PRO A 112 -10.74 -23.66 -8.84
CA PRO A 112 -12.20 -23.59 -9.06
C PRO A 112 -12.99 -23.16 -7.80
N ASN A 113 -12.46 -23.47 -6.62
CA ASN A 113 -13.09 -23.19 -5.32
C ASN A 113 -12.76 -21.79 -4.77
N ARG A 114 -12.19 -20.91 -5.59
CA ARG A 114 -11.91 -19.54 -5.18
C ARG A 114 -13.21 -18.77 -4.90
N THR A 115 -13.25 -18.10 -3.76
CA THR A 115 -14.43 -17.34 -3.32
C THR A 115 -14.44 -15.89 -3.80
N GLY A 116 -13.27 -15.32 -4.15
CA GLY A 116 -13.15 -13.96 -4.68
C GLY A 116 -13.36 -13.88 -6.21
N PRO A 117 -13.34 -12.67 -6.79
CA PRO A 117 -13.51 -12.46 -8.23
C PRO A 117 -12.49 -13.27 -9.04
N THR A 118 -12.96 -13.83 -10.17
CA THR A 118 -12.12 -14.62 -11.09
C THR A 118 -10.90 -13.84 -11.55
N ARG A 119 -9.73 -14.50 -11.52
CA ARG A 119 -8.45 -13.94 -11.97
C ARG A 119 -8.25 -14.17 -13.46
N VAL A 120 -7.43 -13.32 -14.10
CA VAL A 120 -7.18 -13.42 -15.55
C VAL A 120 -6.40 -14.67 -15.93
N SER A 121 -5.51 -15.17 -15.06
CA SER A 121 -4.82 -16.44 -15.25
C SER A 121 -5.76 -17.62 -15.06
N GLN A 122 -6.64 -17.58 -14.05
CA GLN A 122 -7.65 -18.59 -13.76
C GLN A 122 -8.67 -18.72 -14.91
N ALA A 123 -9.13 -17.59 -15.46
CA ALA A 123 -10.05 -17.56 -16.58
C ALA A 123 -9.43 -17.94 -17.94
N GLY A 124 -8.12 -18.20 -17.97
CA GLY A 124 -7.40 -18.57 -19.20
C GLY A 124 -7.33 -17.47 -20.26
N VAL A 125 -7.62 -16.19 -19.88
CA VAL A 125 -7.52 -15.06 -20.83
C VAL A 125 -6.08 -14.82 -21.21
N PHE A 126 -5.16 -14.93 -20.24
CA PHE A 126 -3.73 -14.84 -20.46
C PHE A 126 -3.01 -16.04 -19.83
N ARG A 127 -1.91 -16.48 -20.46
CA ARG A 127 -1.03 -17.49 -19.87
C ARG A 127 -0.38 -16.93 -18.60
N ALA A 128 -0.40 -17.68 -17.50
CA ALA A 128 0.19 -17.25 -16.22
C ALA A 128 1.64 -16.76 -16.37
N ARG A 129 2.47 -17.40 -17.21
CA ARG A 129 3.82 -16.94 -17.52
C ARG A 129 3.86 -15.51 -18.06
N ASN A 130 2.94 -15.16 -18.97
CA ASN A 130 2.90 -13.80 -19.55
C ASN A 130 2.47 -12.78 -18.50
N VAL A 131 1.48 -13.12 -17.66
CA VAL A 131 1.04 -12.28 -16.54
C VAL A 131 2.18 -12.05 -15.55
N HIS A 132 2.94 -13.10 -15.23
CA HIS A 132 4.13 -13.01 -14.38
C HIS A 132 5.20 -12.08 -14.97
N LEU A 133 5.54 -12.24 -16.26
CA LEU A 133 6.51 -11.38 -16.94
C LEU A 133 6.08 -9.93 -17.00
N CYS A 134 4.78 -9.66 -17.27
CA CYS A 134 4.22 -8.30 -17.19
C CYS A 134 4.34 -7.73 -15.77
N GLY A 135 4.08 -8.54 -14.75
CA GLY A 135 4.26 -8.13 -13.36
C GLY A 135 5.71 -7.77 -13.03
N ALA A 136 6.66 -8.62 -13.42
CA ALA A 136 8.09 -8.35 -13.25
C ALA A 136 8.55 -7.10 -14.02
N ALA A 137 8.04 -6.87 -15.23
CA ALA A 137 8.31 -5.66 -15.98
C ALA A 137 7.77 -4.40 -15.30
N CYS A 138 6.55 -4.46 -14.73
CA CYS A 138 5.99 -3.35 -13.95
C CYS A 138 6.87 -3.04 -12.72
N LEU A 139 7.39 -4.06 -12.02
CA LEU A 139 8.30 -3.86 -10.88
C LEU A 139 9.63 -3.24 -11.31
N ALA A 140 10.20 -3.65 -12.43
CA ALA A 140 11.41 -3.05 -13.00
C ALA A 140 11.19 -1.59 -13.41
N LEU A 141 10.07 -1.29 -14.07
CA LEU A 141 9.68 0.07 -14.43
C LEU A 141 9.40 0.93 -13.18
N ALA A 142 8.84 0.36 -12.11
CA ALA A 142 8.67 1.05 -10.84
C ALA A 142 10.02 1.47 -10.24
N ALA A 143 11.02 0.59 -10.26
CA ALA A 143 12.38 0.95 -9.82
C ALA A 143 12.97 2.07 -10.68
N ALA A 144 12.84 1.99 -12.00
CA ALA A 144 13.34 3.01 -12.92
C ALA A 144 12.64 4.37 -12.74
N ALA A 145 11.32 4.37 -12.49
CA ALA A 145 10.55 5.59 -12.26
C ALA A 145 10.98 6.33 -10.98
N MET A 146 11.66 5.67 -10.03
CA MET A 146 12.19 6.31 -8.83
C MET A 146 13.56 6.97 -9.07
N ALA A 147 14.20 6.75 -10.22
CA ALA A 147 15.54 7.27 -10.51
C ALA A 147 15.67 8.80 -10.37
N PRO A 148 14.70 9.64 -10.79
CA PRO A 148 14.83 11.09 -10.60
C PRO A 148 15.01 11.49 -9.14
N ALA A 149 14.26 10.87 -8.23
CA ALA A 149 14.40 11.13 -6.79
C ALA A 149 15.66 10.48 -6.20
N ALA A 150 16.01 9.26 -6.63
CA ALA A 150 17.17 8.53 -6.15
C ALA A 150 18.49 9.20 -6.50
N LEU A 151 18.60 9.76 -7.70
CA LEU A 151 19.79 10.42 -8.24
C LEU A 151 19.76 11.95 -8.06
N ASP A 152 18.74 12.47 -7.39
CA ASP A 152 18.51 13.89 -7.20
C ASP A 152 18.71 14.70 -8.50
N LEU A 153 18.06 14.24 -9.59
CA LEU A 153 18.23 14.85 -10.91
C LEU A 153 17.79 16.31 -10.87
N GLN A 154 18.65 17.19 -11.34
CA GLN A 154 18.35 18.62 -11.37
C GLN A 154 17.31 18.93 -12.46
N TYR A 155 16.46 19.90 -12.16
CA TYR A 155 15.38 20.36 -13.04
C TYR A 155 15.61 21.83 -13.40
N ASP A 156 15.48 22.21 -14.66
CA ASP A 156 15.79 23.56 -15.17
C ASP A 156 14.75 24.64 -14.79
N GLY A 157 13.64 24.24 -14.12
CA GLY A 157 12.63 25.17 -13.62
C GLY A 157 11.69 25.74 -14.70
N THR A 158 11.87 25.41 -15.98
CA THR A 158 11.00 25.91 -17.05
C THR A 158 9.68 25.13 -17.10
N PRO A 159 8.54 25.79 -17.42
CA PRO A 159 7.27 25.09 -17.63
C PRO A 159 7.39 24.12 -18.81
N GLY A 160 7.25 22.81 -18.52
CA GLY A 160 7.46 21.76 -19.50
C GLY A 160 8.94 21.36 -19.70
N GLY A 161 9.85 21.92 -18.89
CA GLY A 161 11.25 21.59 -18.89
C GLY A 161 11.54 20.14 -18.53
N VAL A 162 12.65 19.65 -19.03
CA VAL A 162 13.19 18.31 -18.75
C VAL A 162 14.23 18.41 -17.64
N PHE A 163 14.58 17.27 -17.07
CA PHE A 163 15.77 17.20 -16.22
C PHE A 163 16.99 17.65 -17.01
N SER A 164 17.84 18.49 -16.40
CA SER A 164 19.05 19.05 -17.06
C SER A 164 20.10 17.99 -17.40
N GLY A 165 19.92 16.77 -16.88
CA GLY A 165 20.91 15.70 -16.98
C GLY A 165 22.01 15.78 -15.92
N GLU A 166 22.05 16.86 -15.12
CA GLU A 166 22.93 16.94 -13.98
C GLU A 166 22.44 16.04 -12.85
N VAL A 167 23.34 15.24 -12.31
CA VAL A 167 23.09 14.33 -11.20
C VAL A 167 23.56 14.99 -9.91
N GLY A 168 22.64 15.15 -8.97
CA GLY A 168 22.94 15.61 -7.63
C GLY A 168 23.54 14.51 -6.76
N GLU A 169 23.44 14.68 -5.46
CA GLU A 169 23.90 13.66 -4.51
C GLU A 169 22.94 12.48 -4.47
N THR A 170 23.44 11.25 -4.67
CA THR A 170 22.62 10.04 -4.61
C THR A 170 21.96 9.89 -3.25
N GLN A 171 20.63 9.81 -3.25
CA GLN A 171 19.81 9.55 -2.07
C GLN A 171 19.75 8.04 -1.80
N TRP A 172 20.66 7.53 -1.00
CA TRP A 172 20.78 6.10 -0.72
C TRP A 172 19.56 5.51 -0.02
N SER A 173 18.87 6.29 0.82
CA SER A 173 17.61 5.86 1.42
C SER A 173 16.56 5.53 0.33
N VAL A 174 16.45 6.38 -0.69
CA VAL A 174 15.52 6.14 -1.81
C VAL A 174 15.92 4.89 -2.58
N VAL A 175 17.20 4.70 -2.88
CA VAL A 175 17.71 3.50 -3.59
C VAL A 175 17.40 2.22 -2.81
N VAL A 176 17.80 2.17 -1.53
CA VAL A 176 17.66 0.98 -0.68
C VAL A 176 16.18 0.66 -0.41
N LEU A 177 15.38 1.67 -0.08
CA LEU A 177 13.96 1.47 0.20
C LEU A 177 13.17 1.07 -1.04
N THR A 178 13.50 1.61 -2.22
CA THR A 178 12.88 1.19 -3.48
C THR A 178 13.26 -0.24 -3.82
N ALA A 179 14.54 -0.59 -3.76
CA ALA A 179 15.00 -1.95 -4.06
C ALA A 179 14.38 -2.98 -3.12
N SER A 180 14.34 -2.69 -1.81
CA SER A 180 13.70 -3.58 -0.82
C SER A 180 12.19 -3.70 -1.03
N SER A 181 11.51 -2.63 -1.44
CA SER A 181 10.08 -2.64 -1.75
C SER A 181 9.76 -3.48 -2.99
N VAL A 182 10.55 -3.34 -4.06
CA VAL A 182 10.42 -4.16 -5.27
C VAL A 182 10.65 -5.64 -4.95
N LEU A 183 11.68 -5.94 -4.16
CA LEU A 183 11.98 -7.32 -3.72
C LEU A 183 10.83 -7.88 -2.87
N ALA A 184 10.32 -7.13 -1.91
CA ALA A 184 9.19 -7.54 -1.06
C ALA A 184 7.91 -7.74 -1.87
N ALA A 185 7.61 -6.84 -2.83
CA ALA A 185 6.46 -6.95 -3.72
C ALA A 185 6.52 -8.23 -4.58
N TYR A 186 7.71 -8.59 -5.08
CA TYR A 186 7.91 -9.84 -5.80
C TYR A 186 7.82 -11.04 -4.85
N ALA A 187 8.53 -11.01 -3.72
CA ALA A 187 8.61 -12.10 -2.75
C ALA A 187 7.28 -12.34 -2.00
N TYR A 188 6.33 -11.44 -2.11
CA TYR A 188 5.02 -11.59 -1.44
C TYR A 188 4.33 -12.91 -1.85
N THR A 189 4.33 -13.23 -3.15
CA THR A 189 3.80 -14.49 -3.69
C THR A 189 4.77 -15.21 -4.62
N GLY A 190 5.81 -14.54 -5.11
CA GLY A 190 6.85 -15.07 -5.97
C GLY A 190 7.99 -15.76 -5.18
N GLY A 191 8.94 -16.32 -5.92
CA GLY A 191 10.15 -16.95 -5.36
C GLY A 191 9.91 -18.26 -4.60
N PRO A 192 10.97 -18.78 -3.97
CA PRO A 192 10.93 -20.06 -3.28
C PRO A 192 10.26 -19.99 -1.89
N TYR A 193 10.24 -18.81 -1.27
CA TYR A 193 9.65 -18.57 0.06
C TYR A 193 8.69 -17.38 0.00
N PRO A 194 7.45 -17.58 -0.49
CA PRO A 194 6.48 -16.49 -0.64
C PRO A 194 5.96 -16.05 0.73
N LEU A 195 6.17 -14.76 1.06
CA LEU A 195 5.87 -14.20 2.39
C LEU A 195 4.40 -14.33 2.76
N GLY A 196 3.49 -14.11 1.80
CA GLY A 196 2.05 -14.26 2.00
C GLY A 196 1.59 -15.68 2.30
N TYR A 197 2.41 -16.70 2.01
CA TYR A 197 2.13 -18.11 2.32
C TYR A 197 2.63 -18.54 3.70
N HIS A 198 3.38 -17.67 4.40
CA HIS A 198 4.06 -18.00 5.67
C HIS A 198 3.62 -17.10 6.83
N ALA A 199 2.39 -16.57 6.80
CA ALA A 199 1.83 -15.66 7.79
C ALA A 199 2.65 -14.38 8.00
N LEU A 200 3.42 -13.96 6.97
CA LEU A 200 4.21 -12.72 6.96
C LEU A 200 3.54 -11.64 6.10
N GLY A 201 2.33 -11.91 5.57
CA GLY A 201 1.63 -11.00 4.68
C GLY A 201 1.33 -9.66 5.33
N GLU A 202 0.72 -9.68 6.51
CA GLU A 202 0.35 -8.47 7.26
C GLU A 202 1.58 -7.68 7.68
N CYS A 203 2.64 -8.34 8.14
CA CYS A 203 3.90 -7.68 8.48
C CYS A 203 4.51 -6.98 7.26
N THR A 204 4.53 -7.67 6.10
CA THR A 204 5.04 -7.12 4.84
C THR A 204 4.22 -5.90 4.41
N VAL A 205 2.88 -5.99 4.47
CA VAL A 205 2.00 -4.88 4.11
C VAL A 205 2.17 -3.71 5.07
N PHE A 206 2.21 -3.95 6.39
CA PHE A 206 2.43 -2.89 7.38
C PHE A 206 3.72 -2.11 7.12
N VAL A 207 4.81 -2.82 6.89
CA VAL A 207 6.13 -2.20 6.66
C VAL A 207 6.16 -1.48 5.31
N PHE A 208 5.82 -2.15 4.20
CA PHE A 208 6.07 -1.62 2.86
C PHE A 208 4.94 -0.73 2.33
N PHE A 209 3.67 -0.96 2.68
CA PHE A 209 2.55 -0.08 2.31
C PHE A 209 2.24 0.99 3.36
N GLY A 210 2.85 0.88 4.54
CA GLY A 210 2.76 1.89 5.59
C GLY A 210 4.07 2.68 5.70
N VAL A 211 4.95 2.19 6.57
CA VAL A 211 6.13 2.91 7.02
C VAL A 211 7.06 3.30 5.87
N VAL A 212 7.48 2.33 5.06
CA VAL A 212 8.42 2.57 3.95
C VAL A 212 7.77 3.45 2.87
N ALA A 213 6.50 3.20 2.53
CA ALA A 213 5.83 3.98 1.50
C ALA A 213 5.70 5.46 1.88
N VAL A 214 5.27 5.78 3.11
CA VAL A 214 5.15 7.18 3.57
C VAL A 214 6.52 7.85 3.64
N ALA A 215 7.54 7.18 4.21
CA ALA A 215 8.90 7.71 4.28
C ALA A 215 9.49 7.97 2.88
N LEU A 216 9.31 7.02 1.95
CA LEU A 216 9.80 7.11 0.58
C LEU A 216 9.10 8.24 -0.20
N ALA A 217 7.78 8.39 -0.03
CA ALA A 217 7.03 9.48 -0.64
C ALA A 217 7.50 10.86 -0.14
N ARG A 218 7.71 11.02 1.18
CA ARG A 218 8.27 12.25 1.74
C ARG A 218 9.67 12.54 1.17
N ARG A 219 10.54 11.52 1.11
CA ARG A 219 11.89 11.65 0.56
C ARG A 219 11.93 12.03 -0.92
N ALA A 220 10.97 11.60 -1.72
CA ALA A 220 10.89 11.98 -3.13
C ALA A 220 10.69 13.49 -3.35
N HIS A 221 10.18 14.21 -2.36
CA HIS A 221 10.04 15.67 -2.39
C HIS A 221 11.22 16.41 -1.76
N SER A 222 12.02 15.74 -0.92
CA SER A 222 13.14 16.35 -0.21
C SER A 222 14.42 16.13 -0.99
N GLY A 223 15.29 17.11 -1.05
CA GLY A 223 16.68 16.90 -1.48
C GLY A 223 17.48 16.09 -0.45
N PRO A 224 18.74 15.77 -0.71
CA PRO A 224 19.63 15.14 0.25
C PRO A 224 19.70 15.99 1.54
N PRO A 225 19.70 15.36 2.74
CA PRO A 225 19.73 16.11 3.99
C PRO A 225 21.02 16.89 4.08
N SER A 226 20.94 18.20 4.32
CA SER A 226 22.11 19.10 4.45
C SER A 226 23.12 18.64 5.52
N ARG A 227 22.64 17.93 6.55
CA ARG A 227 23.46 17.36 7.63
C ARG A 227 24.25 16.09 7.22
N CYS A 228 23.97 15.52 6.05
CA CYS A 228 24.72 14.38 5.51
C CYS A 228 25.90 14.82 4.63
N HIS A 229 26.08 16.13 4.42
CA HIS A 229 27.11 16.72 3.56
C HIS A 229 28.46 16.83 4.29
N ASP A 230 28.88 15.74 4.91
CA ASP A 230 30.21 15.61 5.51
C ASP A 230 31.12 15.05 4.42
N SER A 231 31.89 15.93 3.79
CA SER A 231 32.78 15.60 2.65
C SER A 231 33.78 14.48 3.02
N ASP A 232 34.11 14.37 4.30
CA ASP A 232 35.13 13.44 4.79
C ASP A 232 34.55 12.05 5.14
N ALA A 233 33.21 11.92 5.19
CA ALA A 233 32.59 10.64 5.47
C ALA A 233 32.64 9.68 4.27
N SER A 234 32.89 8.39 4.52
CA SER A 234 32.80 7.37 3.47
C SER A 234 31.38 7.29 2.88
N ALA A 235 31.26 6.84 1.62
CA ALA A 235 29.97 6.66 0.96
C ALA A 235 29.01 5.76 1.77
N THR A 236 29.54 4.71 2.41
CA THR A 236 28.78 3.83 3.30
C THR A 236 28.20 4.57 4.50
N LEU A 237 29.01 5.43 5.14
CA LEU A 237 28.55 6.16 6.31
C LEU A 237 27.49 7.21 5.94
N ARG A 238 27.63 7.88 4.80
CA ARG A 238 26.59 8.78 4.25
C ARG A 238 25.30 8.02 3.98
N ALA A 239 25.38 6.86 3.33
CA ALA A 239 24.22 6.01 3.05
C ALA A 239 23.49 5.56 4.33
N LEU A 240 24.22 5.15 5.37
CA LEU A 240 23.65 4.75 6.65
C LEU A 240 23.00 5.92 7.39
N ARG A 241 23.61 7.11 7.34
CA ARG A 241 23.04 8.32 7.94
C ARG A 241 21.75 8.75 7.23
N ASP A 242 21.73 8.73 5.90
CA ASP A 242 20.55 9.04 5.08
C ASP A 242 19.41 8.06 5.36
N LEU A 243 19.69 6.76 5.38
CA LEU A 243 18.70 5.72 5.70
C LEU A 243 18.16 5.90 7.13
N ARG A 244 19.04 6.11 8.12
CA ARG A 244 18.63 6.37 9.49
C ARG A 244 17.74 7.61 9.58
N HIS A 245 18.13 8.73 8.98
CA HIS A 245 17.35 9.96 8.97
C HIS A 245 15.95 9.72 8.40
N THR A 246 15.86 8.99 7.30
CA THR A 246 14.60 8.69 6.62
C THR A 246 13.69 7.77 7.47
N LEU A 247 14.25 6.73 8.08
CA LEU A 247 13.49 5.75 8.84
C LEU A 247 13.20 6.16 10.29
N CYS A 248 14.00 7.08 10.87
CA CYS A 248 13.77 7.59 12.23
C CYS A 248 12.94 8.89 12.25
N ASP A 249 12.40 9.31 11.14
CA ASP A 249 11.44 10.42 11.07
C ASP A 249 10.12 10.01 11.72
N LEU A 250 9.89 10.57 12.92
CA LEU A 250 8.76 10.15 13.75
C LEU A 250 7.40 10.48 13.12
N ASP A 251 7.27 11.61 12.41
CA ASP A 251 6.05 11.98 11.70
C ASP A 251 5.75 10.97 10.57
N ALA A 252 6.76 10.62 9.79
CA ALA A 252 6.62 9.62 8.73
C ALA A 252 6.34 8.22 9.30
N LEU A 253 6.97 7.85 10.41
CA LEU A 253 6.72 6.58 11.10
C LEU A 253 5.28 6.46 11.59
N VAL A 254 4.78 7.48 12.29
CA VAL A 254 3.41 7.47 12.83
C VAL A 254 2.37 7.48 11.71
N ALA A 255 2.52 8.36 10.72
CA ALA A 255 1.63 8.40 9.57
C ALA A 255 1.68 7.09 8.77
N GLY A 256 2.88 6.52 8.61
CA GLY A 256 3.08 5.20 7.98
C GLY A 256 2.43 4.07 8.77
N ALA A 257 2.54 4.09 10.10
CA ALA A 257 1.88 3.09 10.95
C ALA A 257 0.34 3.19 10.86
N GLN A 258 -0.22 4.40 10.79
CA GLN A 258 -1.66 4.61 10.62
C GLN A 258 -2.17 4.06 9.27
N THR A 259 -1.51 4.44 8.17
CA THR A 259 -1.88 3.97 6.82
C THR A 259 -1.62 2.48 6.65
N GLY A 260 -0.50 1.98 7.18
CA GLY A 260 -0.13 0.56 7.17
C GLY A 260 -1.10 -0.31 7.96
N ALA A 261 -1.55 0.14 9.13
CA ALA A 261 -2.54 -0.59 9.92
C ALA A 261 -3.87 -0.75 9.16
N LEU A 262 -4.34 0.29 8.48
CA LEU A 262 -5.57 0.20 7.67
C LEU A 262 -5.37 -0.63 6.39
N ALA A 263 -4.19 -0.60 5.77
CA ALA A 263 -3.85 -1.49 4.67
C ALA A 263 -3.81 -2.97 5.12
N CYS A 264 -3.31 -3.24 6.33
CA CYS A 264 -3.37 -4.58 6.93
C CYS A 264 -4.80 -5.00 7.27
N ALA A 265 -5.65 -4.09 7.78
CA ALA A 265 -7.06 -4.38 8.01
C ALA A 265 -7.78 -4.78 6.71
N LEU A 266 -7.48 -4.08 5.60
CA LEU A 266 -7.97 -4.43 4.26
C LEU A 266 -7.48 -5.83 3.83
N LEU A 267 -6.19 -6.15 4.06
CA LEU A 267 -5.63 -7.47 3.78
C LEU A 267 -6.27 -8.56 4.67
N ALA A 268 -6.47 -8.30 5.95
CA ALA A 268 -7.09 -9.24 6.89
C ALA A 268 -8.54 -9.57 6.50
N VAL A 269 -9.32 -8.60 6.00
CA VAL A 269 -10.66 -8.86 5.42
C VAL A 269 -10.56 -9.78 4.20
N ASN A 270 -9.56 -9.57 3.33
CA ASN A 270 -9.32 -10.42 2.17
C ASN A 270 -8.91 -11.85 2.58
N ASN A 271 -8.01 -11.99 3.56
CA ASN A 271 -7.57 -13.28 4.08
C ASN A 271 -8.69 -14.02 4.81
N LEU A 272 -9.57 -13.30 5.52
CA LEU A 272 -10.77 -13.87 6.13
C LEU A 272 -11.73 -14.43 5.07
N ARG A 273 -11.97 -13.70 3.97
CA ARG A 273 -12.78 -14.16 2.84
C ARG A 273 -12.23 -15.46 2.26
N ASP A 274 -10.93 -15.48 2.00
CA ASP A 274 -10.27 -16.53 1.24
C ASP A 274 -9.76 -17.69 2.15
N ALA A 275 -10.03 -17.66 3.46
CA ALA A 275 -9.45 -18.59 4.44
C ALA A 275 -9.64 -20.07 4.10
N ARG A 276 -10.81 -20.46 3.54
CA ARG A 276 -11.09 -21.85 3.13
C ARG A 276 -10.26 -22.25 1.91
N SER A 277 -10.21 -21.42 0.87
CA SER A 277 -9.44 -21.68 -0.35
C SER A 277 -7.93 -21.59 -0.08
N ASP A 278 -7.48 -20.66 0.75
CA ASP A 278 -6.08 -20.52 1.16
C ASP A 278 -5.60 -21.77 1.93
N ALA A 279 -6.43 -22.30 2.85
CA ALA A 279 -6.11 -23.54 3.57
C ALA A 279 -5.97 -24.74 2.63
N ALA A 280 -6.89 -24.87 1.65
CA ALA A 280 -6.83 -25.94 0.64
C ALA A 280 -5.58 -25.84 -0.24
N ALA A 281 -5.11 -24.63 -0.53
CA ALA A 281 -3.89 -24.35 -1.30
C ALA A 281 -2.60 -24.34 -0.44
N LYS A 282 -2.68 -24.72 0.83
CA LYS A 282 -1.55 -24.67 1.79
C LYS A 282 -0.95 -23.25 1.96
N LYS A 283 -1.73 -22.21 1.70
CA LYS A 283 -1.37 -20.83 1.95
C LYS A 283 -1.71 -20.48 3.39
N ASN A 284 -0.69 -20.46 4.23
CA ASN A 284 -0.81 -20.35 5.68
C ASN A 284 -0.88 -18.87 6.12
N THR A 285 -1.95 -18.16 5.75
CA THR A 285 -2.21 -16.78 6.21
C THR A 285 -2.54 -16.74 7.71
N LEU A 286 -2.57 -15.56 8.35
CA LEU A 286 -2.95 -15.43 9.76
C LEU A 286 -4.38 -15.94 10.01
N ALA A 287 -5.30 -15.69 9.07
CA ALA A 287 -6.67 -16.19 9.14
C ALA A 287 -6.75 -17.74 9.09
N VAL A 288 -5.89 -18.38 8.30
CA VAL A 288 -5.77 -19.86 8.25
C VAL A 288 -5.12 -20.39 9.50
N ARG A 289 -4.03 -19.77 9.95
CA ARG A 289 -3.20 -20.24 11.06
C ARG A 289 -3.88 -20.11 12.42
N TYR A 290 -4.57 -18.99 12.68
CA TYR A 290 -5.17 -18.69 13.99
C TYR A 290 -6.71 -18.68 13.97
N GLY A 291 -7.31 -18.91 12.79
CA GLY A 291 -8.75 -19.04 12.61
C GLY A 291 -9.48 -17.72 12.42
N THR A 292 -10.75 -17.82 12.04
CA THR A 292 -11.60 -16.68 11.66
C THR A 292 -11.87 -15.72 12.81
N ALA A 293 -11.99 -16.25 14.05
CA ALA A 293 -12.21 -15.42 15.24
C ALA A 293 -11.00 -14.51 15.55
N PHE A 294 -9.77 -14.98 15.27
CA PHE A 294 -8.57 -14.16 15.34
C PHE A 294 -8.60 -13.07 14.27
N ALA A 295 -8.85 -13.43 13.00
CA ALA A 295 -8.87 -12.47 11.89
C ALA A 295 -9.90 -11.34 12.11
N LYS A 296 -11.08 -11.65 12.66
CA LYS A 296 -12.09 -10.64 13.02
C LYS A 296 -11.58 -9.65 14.09
N ARG A 297 -10.88 -10.14 15.11
CA ARG A 297 -10.26 -9.30 16.16
C ARG A 297 -9.07 -8.52 15.65
N GLU A 298 -8.28 -9.10 14.76
CA GLU A 298 -7.17 -8.46 14.09
C GLU A 298 -7.63 -7.22 13.30
N ILE A 299 -8.71 -7.35 12.51
CA ILE A 299 -9.31 -6.22 11.78
C ILE A 299 -9.68 -5.09 12.73
N ASP A 300 -10.36 -5.40 13.85
CA ASP A 300 -10.75 -4.38 14.84
C ASP A 300 -9.53 -3.72 15.49
N ALA A 301 -8.51 -4.51 15.86
CA ALA A 301 -7.30 -4.02 16.49
C ALA A 301 -6.49 -3.11 15.56
N LEU A 302 -6.32 -3.49 14.29
CA LEU A 302 -5.61 -2.70 13.29
C LEU A 302 -6.30 -1.36 13.02
N MET A 303 -7.63 -1.35 12.93
CA MET A 303 -8.39 -0.10 12.83
C MET A 303 -8.19 0.76 14.09
N ALA A 304 -8.29 0.17 15.28
CA ALA A 304 -8.09 0.89 16.54
C ALA A 304 -6.69 1.54 16.62
N VAL A 305 -5.64 0.83 16.21
CA VAL A 305 -4.27 1.36 16.16
C VAL A 305 -4.21 2.63 15.31
N ALA A 306 -4.82 2.65 14.12
CA ALA A 306 -4.80 3.83 13.26
C ALA A 306 -5.43 5.05 13.92
N PHE A 307 -6.56 4.88 14.62
CA PHE A 307 -7.24 5.98 15.32
C PHE A 307 -6.52 6.40 16.61
N VAL A 308 -5.98 5.45 17.39
CA VAL A 308 -5.19 5.76 18.59
C VAL A 308 -3.95 6.58 18.25
N LEU A 309 -3.25 6.24 17.17
CA LEU A 309 -2.09 7.01 16.73
C LEU A 309 -2.44 8.44 16.27
N ALA A 310 -3.71 8.79 16.06
CA ALA A 310 -4.10 10.19 15.83
C ALA A 310 -3.84 11.09 17.05
N TRP A 311 -3.79 10.53 18.26
CA TRP A 311 -3.41 11.25 19.48
C TRP A 311 -1.97 11.77 19.44
N TYR A 312 -1.07 11.10 18.71
CA TYR A 312 0.29 11.59 18.48
C TYR A 312 0.27 13.00 17.87
N TRP A 313 -0.55 13.23 16.85
CA TRP A 313 -0.67 14.52 16.18
C TRP A 313 -1.23 15.59 17.13
N TRP A 314 -2.16 15.20 17.98
CA TRP A 314 -2.69 16.10 19.00
C TRP A 314 -1.63 16.48 20.02
N LEU A 315 -0.87 15.51 20.53
CA LEU A 315 0.16 15.73 21.54
C LEU A 315 1.34 16.57 21.03
N THR A 316 1.76 16.35 19.79
CA THR A 316 2.95 17.00 19.23
C THR A 316 2.68 18.33 18.57
N ARG A 317 1.43 18.60 18.14
CA ARG A 317 1.05 19.82 17.44
C ARG A 317 0.22 20.80 18.27
N VAL A 318 -0.33 20.38 19.38
CA VAL A 318 -0.92 21.26 20.40
C VAL A 318 0.22 21.93 21.16
N GLY A 319 0.59 23.10 20.72
CA GLY A 319 1.68 23.96 21.08
C GLY A 319 2.33 23.80 22.47
N VAL A 320 3.58 23.46 22.46
CA VAL A 320 4.53 24.05 23.40
C VAL A 320 4.84 25.44 22.84
N GLY A 321 4.23 26.47 23.42
CA GLY A 321 4.66 27.86 23.16
C GLY A 321 6.16 27.92 23.48
N GLU A 322 6.97 28.21 22.46
CA GLU A 322 8.38 28.50 22.65
C GLU A 322 8.45 29.60 23.73
N ARG A 323 9.07 29.31 24.86
CA ARG A 323 9.65 30.34 25.68
C ARG A 323 10.69 31.02 24.81
N GLY A 324 10.36 32.20 24.30
CA GLY A 324 11.38 33.11 23.82
C GLY A 324 12.34 33.36 24.98
N ASP A 325 13.51 32.78 24.86
CA ASP A 325 14.66 33.08 25.70
C ASP A 325 15.27 34.39 25.17
N ASP A 326 14.48 35.45 25.19
CA ASP A 326 14.95 36.81 24.97
C ASP A 326 15.24 37.40 26.33
N GLY A 327 16.47 37.17 26.75
CA GLY A 327 17.04 37.74 27.97
C GLY A 327 17.07 39.28 27.97
N VAL A 328 15.90 39.92 28.00
CA VAL A 328 15.76 41.32 28.49
C VAL A 328 14.48 41.42 29.29
N ALA A 329 14.65 41.35 30.61
CA ALA A 329 13.61 41.70 31.53
C ALA A 329 13.42 43.22 31.52
N THR A 330 12.35 43.71 30.87
CA THR A 330 11.84 45.06 31.14
C THR A 330 10.31 45.00 31.26
N THR A 331 9.90 45.48 32.44
CA THR A 331 8.58 45.94 32.87
C THR A 331 7.51 44.91 33.24
N ASN A 332 7.07 45.08 34.48
CA ASN A 332 5.97 44.48 35.20
C ASN A 332 4.61 44.61 34.47
N GLU A 333 4.26 43.61 33.71
CA GLU A 333 2.86 43.27 33.46
C GLU A 333 2.72 41.74 33.38
N PRO A 334 1.76 41.10 34.09
CA PRO A 334 1.47 39.71 33.93
C PRO A 334 0.73 39.52 32.60
N SER A 335 1.46 39.37 31.49
CA SER A 335 0.85 38.97 30.25
C SER A 335 0.30 37.53 30.42
N SER A 336 -0.98 37.45 30.71
CA SER A 336 -1.77 36.24 30.54
C SER A 336 -1.80 35.87 29.04
N ARG A 337 -0.66 35.41 28.49
CA ARG A 337 -0.67 34.73 27.21
C ARG A 337 -1.40 33.40 27.44
N THR A 338 -2.71 33.45 27.28
CA THR A 338 -3.53 32.28 27.10
C THR A 338 -2.93 31.52 25.94
N VAL A 339 -2.27 30.40 26.25
CA VAL A 339 -1.83 29.41 25.24
C VAL A 339 -3.11 28.89 24.61
N ALA A 340 -3.53 29.52 23.53
CA ALA A 340 -4.64 29.04 22.72
C ALA A 340 -4.22 27.65 22.23
N ARG A 341 -4.76 26.60 22.83
CA ARG A 341 -4.60 25.23 22.40
C ARG A 341 -5.16 25.13 20.98
N ARG A 342 -4.28 25.12 20.00
CA ARG A 342 -4.68 24.95 18.61
C ARG A 342 -5.04 23.49 18.34
N TRP A 343 -6.19 23.30 17.74
CA TRP A 343 -6.60 21.99 17.25
C TRP A 343 -5.72 21.57 16.07
N SER A 344 -5.14 20.38 16.12
CA SER A 344 -4.47 19.79 14.97
C SER A 344 -5.50 19.11 14.06
N TYR A 345 -5.58 19.55 12.83
CA TYR A 345 -6.44 18.89 11.82
C TYR A 345 -5.95 17.50 11.48
N ALA A 346 -4.63 17.24 11.57
CA ALA A 346 -4.08 15.89 11.39
C ALA A 346 -4.60 14.89 12.43
N SER A 347 -4.96 15.36 13.65
CA SER A 347 -5.56 14.50 14.69
C SER A 347 -7.06 14.35 14.56
N THR A 348 -7.78 15.42 14.18
CA THR A 348 -9.25 15.46 14.22
C THR A 348 -9.92 15.06 12.92
N ALA A 349 -9.38 15.45 11.76
CA ALA A 349 -9.98 15.12 10.48
C ALA A 349 -10.16 13.60 10.25
N PRO A 350 -9.18 12.71 10.56
CA PRO A 350 -9.37 11.28 10.43
C PRO A 350 -10.53 10.71 11.26
N CYS A 351 -10.92 11.38 12.37
CA CYS A 351 -12.05 10.94 13.20
C CYS A 351 -13.40 10.98 12.45
N LEU A 352 -13.51 11.76 11.38
CA LEU A 352 -14.68 11.75 10.50
C LEU A 352 -14.90 10.38 9.83
N ALA A 353 -13.87 9.54 9.75
CA ALA A 353 -13.96 8.18 9.22
C ALA A 353 -14.45 7.12 10.26
N VAL A 354 -14.66 7.50 11.53
CA VAL A 354 -15.13 6.58 12.59
C VAL A 354 -16.45 5.85 12.23
N PRO A 355 -17.48 6.51 11.67
CA PRO A 355 -18.70 5.79 11.29
C PRO A 355 -18.45 4.69 10.27
N LEU A 356 -17.52 4.91 9.33
CA LEU A 356 -17.12 3.92 8.33
C LEU A 356 -16.33 2.77 8.98
N ALA A 357 -15.42 3.06 9.92
CA ALA A 357 -14.71 2.04 10.68
C ALA A 357 -15.67 1.15 11.48
N LEU A 358 -16.66 1.73 12.15
CA LEU A 358 -17.71 0.99 12.86
C LEU A 358 -18.55 0.12 11.91
N SER A 359 -18.80 0.61 10.68
CA SER A 359 -19.48 -0.19 9.65
C SER A 359 -18.63 -1.40 9.22
N VAL A 360 -17.32 -1.20 8.98
CA VAL A 360 -16.37 -2.28 8.65
C VAL A 360 -16.31 -3.31 9.78
N SER A 361 -16.15 -2.87 11.02
CA SER A 361 -16.12 -3.74 12.21
C SER A 361 -17.37 -4.61 12.32
N ARG A 362 -18.57 -4.00 12.25
CA ARG A 362 -19.83 -4.74 12.31
C ARG A 362 -19.96 -5.77 11.19
N ARG A 363 -19.60 -5.40 9.95
CA ARG A 363 -19.60 -6.31 8.80
C ARG A 363 -18.61 -7.46 9.00
N ALA A 364 -17.36 -7.15 9.38
CA ALA A 364 -16.31 -8.14 9.57
C ALA A 364 -16.67 -9.18 10.66
N ARG A 365 -17.30 -8.74 11.76
CA ARG A 365 -17.77 -9.64 12.83
C ARG A 365 -18.86 -10.62 12.35
N ALA A 366 -19.73 -10.17 11.45
CA ALA A 366 -20.80 -11.00 10.87
C ALA A 366 -20.31 -11.90 9.73
N LEU A 367 -19.10 -11.69 9.20
CA LEU A 367 -18.58 -12.43 8.06
C LEU A 367 -18.23 -13.87 8.39
N GLU A 368 -18.61 -14.75 7.45
CA GLU A 368 -18.11 -16.13 7.37
C GLU A 368 -17.27 -16.29 6.07
N PRO A 369 -16.21 -17.11 6.09
CA PRO A 369 -15.40 -17.35 4.90
C PRO A 369 -16.23 -17.82 3.71
N GLY A 370 -16.05 -17.14 2.57
CA GLY A 370 -16.77 -17.46 1.33
C GLY A 370 -18.17 -16.82 1.22
N HIS A 371 -18.64 -16.05 2.22
CA HIS A 371 -19.94 -15.41 2.13
C HIS A 371 -19.93 -14.25 1.10
N LYS A 372 -21.06 -14.07 0.38
CA LYS A 372 -21.24 -13.02 -0.65
C LYS A 372 -20.97 -11.59 -0.16
N ASP A 373 -21.16 -11.31 1.13
CA ASP A 373 -20.94 -10.00 1.72
C ASP A 373 -19.46 -9.67 1.94
N CYS A 374 -18.55 -10.62 1.68
CA CYS A 374 -17.11 -10.40 1.81
C CYS A 374 -16.60 -9.28 0.88
N ASP A 375 -17.07 -9.24 -0.37
CA ASP A 375 -16.64 -8.21 -1.34
C ASP A 375 -17.17 -6.82 -0.96
N ALA A 376 -18.37 -6.74 -0.38
CA ALA A 376 -18.91 -5.48 0.14
C ALA A 376 -18.14 -5.00 1.38
N THR A 377 -17.71 -5.92 2.25
CA THR A 377 -16.87 -5.58 3.41
C THR A 377 -15.47 -5.15 2.99
N LEU A 378 -14.88 -5.84 1.99
CA LEU A 378 -13.60 -5.45 1.40
C LEU A 378 -13.67 -4.06 0.76
N ALA A 379 -14.75 -3.74 0.05
CA ALA A 379 -14.96 -2.42 -0.52
C ALA A 379 -15.11 -1.34 0.57
N ALA A 380 -15.82 -1.64 1.67
CA ALA A 380 -15.94 -0.73 2.81
C ALA A 380 -14.59 -0.50 3.51
N ALA A 381 -13.76 -1.54 3.66
CA ALA A 381 -12.40 -1.42 4.21
C ALA A 381 -11.48 -0.59 3.30
N ALA A 382 -11.57 -0.76 1.98
CA ALA A 382 -10.85 0.08 1.02
C ALA A 382 -11.30 1.55 1.07
N ALA A 383 -12.61 1.80 1.20
CA ALA A 383 -13.17 3.13 1.38
C ALA A 383 -12.71 3.76 2.71
N LEU A 384 -12.63 2.99 3.79
CA LEU A 384 -12.09 3.45 5.07
C LEU A 384 -10.62 3.85 4.93
N HIS A 385 -9.78 3.01 4.32
CA HIS A 385 -8.37 3.31 4.08
C HIS A 385 -8.22 4.60 3.26
N PHE A 386 -9.01 4.76 2.20
CA PHE A 386 -8.99 5.96 1.36
C PHE A 386 -9.45 7.21 2.12
N ALA A 387 -10.60 7.14 2.82
CA ALA A 387 -11.16 8.28 3.53
C ALA A 387 -10.26 8.73 4.70
N PHE A 388 -9.82 7.78 5.54
CA PHE A 388 -8.94 8.06 6.66
C PHE A 388 -7.61 8.68 6.19
N GLY A 389 -6.94 8.03 5.22
CA GLY A 389 -5.65 8.49 4.73
C GLY A 389 -5.74 9.83 3.99
N GLY A 390 -6.81 10.05 3.21
CA GLY A 390 -7.08 11.34 2.58
C GLY A 390 -7.32 12.46 3.60
N LEU A 391 -8.10 12.19 4.64
CA LEU A 391 -8.34 13.14 5.75
C LEU A 391 -7.06 13.41 6.56
N LEU A 392 -6.23 12.39 6.79
CA LEU A 392 -4.92 12.56 7.42
C LEU A 392 -4.02 13.45 6.56
N ALA A 393 -3.91 13.18 5.26
CA ALA A 393 -3.10 13.97 4.34
C ALA A 393 -3.54 15.44 4.30
N LEU A 394 -4.85 15.69 4.21
CA LEU A 394 -5.42 17.03 4.24
C LEU A 394 -5.15 17.74 5.57
N GLY A 395 -5.31 17.03 6.69
CA GLY A 395 -5.05 17.56 8.01
C GLY A 395 -3.59 17.96 8.21
N VAL A 396 -2.65 17.08 7.80
CA VAL A 396 -1.20 17.37 7.85
C VAL A 396 -0.85 18.58 6.98
N ALA A 397 -1.37 18.64 5.75
CA ALA A 397 -1.10 19.76 4.85
C ALA A 397 -1.68 21.10 5.37
N HIS A 398 -2.85 21.05 6.01
CA HIS A 398 -3.45 22.23 6.64
C HIS A 398 -2.60 22.72 7.81
N ASP A 399 -2.20 21.83 8.71
CA ASP A 399 -1.37 22.17 9.89
C ASP A 399 -0.02 22.78 9.46
N ALA A 400 0.58 22.25 8.37
CA ALA A 400 1.80 22.78 7.77
C ALA A 400 1.64 24.22 7.26
N LYS A 401 0.57 24.49 6.50
CA LYS A 401 0.29 25.85 5.96
C LYS A 401 0.04 26.87 7.07
N THR A 402 -0.60 26.46 8.13
CA THR A 402 -0.89 27.32 9.25
C THR A 402 0.40 27.73 9.99
N LYS A 403 1.31 26.76 10.21
CA LYS A 403 2.62 27.02 10.79
C LYS A 403 3.47 27.98 9.94
N ALA A 404 3.47 27.81 8.62
CA ALA A 404 4.22 28.65 7.66
C ALA A 404 3.70 30.09 7.55
N ARG A 405 2.44 30.35 7.92
CA ARG A 405 1.87 31.72 7.93
C ARG A 405 2.16 32.50 9.18
N GLU A 406 2.68 31.83 10.21
CA GLU A 406 2.95 32.41 11.54
C GLU A 406 4.44 32.58 11.80
N ALA A 407 5.28 31.89 11.03
CA ALA A 407 6.73 32.09 10.99
C ALA A 407 7.09 33.26 10.05
#